data_86c4ec8816ad7b52837cab3c9e31a9d1
#
_entry.id   86c4ec8816ad7b52837cab3c9e31a9d1
#
_cell.length_a   1.000
_cell.length_b   1.000
_cell.length_c   1.000
_cell.angle_alpha   90.00
_cell.angle_beta   90.00
_cell.angle_gamma   90.00
#
_symmetry.space_group_name_H-M   'P 1'
#
loop_
_entity.id
_entity.type
_entity.pdbx_description
1 polymer ?
#
loop_
_entity_poly.entity_id
_entity_poly.type
_entity_poly.pdbx_seq_one_letter_code
_entity_poly.pdbx_strand_id
1 'polypeptide(L)'
;AIFASNLDEFFMVRVAGLKRRIAAGLAVTSSSGLSPQEVLSEISREGHRLQERHASLFIDDIKPKMKDAGIQIVRWAALEADEKASLHEYFQNQIFPVLTPLAVDPAHPFPYISGLSLNLAVVVRNNDTQKEHFARVKVPPLLPRFVRIPGNTGVSNARFVPLEDVIGEFLGQLFPGMEVLQQDRKSVV
;
A
#
# COMPACT_ATOMS: atom_id res chain seq x y z
N ALA A 1 -9.62 -3.93 12.19
CA ALA A 1 -8.44 -4.78 12.41
C ALA A 1 -8.77 -6.26 12.22
N ILE A 2 -9.64 -6.88 13.04
CA ILE A 2 -9.94 -8.32 12.99
C ILE A 2 -10.41 -8.80 11.61
N PHE A 3 -11.35 -8.09 10.99
CA PHE A 3 -11.83 -8.44 9.64
C PHE A 3 -10.69 -8.50 8.60
N ALA A 4 -9.86 -7.46 8.55
CA ALA A 4 -8.75 -7.40 7.59
C ALA A 4 -7.75 -8.54 7.83
N SER A 5 -7.37 -8.78 9.09
CA SER A 5 -6.45 -9.87 9.45
C SER A 5 -7.00 -11.25 9.08
N ASN A 6 -8.29 -11.50 9.31
CA ASN A 6 -8.92 -12.77 8.93
C ASN A 6 -9.00 -12.93 7.40
N LEU A 7 -9.23 -11.84 6.67
CA LEU A 7 -9.26 -11.86 5.22
C LEU A 7 -7.88 -12.15 4.65
N ASP A 8 -6.84 -11.52 5.19
CA ASP A 8 -5.45 -11.75 4.80
C ASP A 8 -5.06 -13.22 5.03
N GLU A 9 -5.34 -13.76 6.22
CA GLU A 9 -5.08 -15.18 6.53
C GLU A 9 -5.85 -16.12 5.60
N PHE A 10 -7.11 -15.84 5.32
CA PHE A 10 -7.93 -16.63 4.39
C PHE A 10 -7.28 -16.68 3.00
N PHE A 11 -6.84 -15.56 2.44
CA PHE A 11 -6.18 -15.53 1.14
C PHE A 11 -4.81 -16.22 1.17
N MET A 12 -4.00 -15.95 2.19
CA MET A 12 -2.65 -16.52 2.32
C MET A 12 -2.66 -18.05 2.52
N VAL A 13 -3.65 -18.58 3.20
CA VAL A 13 -3.70 -20.01 3.54
C VAL A 13 -4.66 -20.77 2.63
N ARG A 14 -5.95 -20.39 2.64
CA ARG A 14 -7.01 -21.15 1.95
C ARG A 14 -6.97 -20.95 0.44
N VAL A 15 -6.95 -19.71 0.00
CA VAL A 15 -6.95 -19.40 -1.45
C VAL A 15 -5.64 -19.79 -2.09
N ALA A 16 -4.51 -19.52 -1.45
CA ALA A 16 -3.20 -19.98 -1.93
C ALA A 16 -3.10 -21.50 -2.01
N GLY A 17 -3.66 -22.22 -1.03
CA GLY A 17 -3.75 -23.69 -1.06
C GLY A 17 -4.60 -24.21 -2.21
N LEU A 18 -5.73 -23.56 -2.49
CA LEU A 18 -6.58 -23.90 -3.63
C LEU A 18 -5.87 -23.65 -4.97
N LYS A 19 -5.23 -22.48 -5.14
CA LYS A 19 -4.45 -22.16 -6.33
C LYS A 19 -3.31 -23.16 -6.59
N ARG A 20 -2.58 -23.57 -5.54
CA ARG A 20 -1.52 -24.59 -5.66
C ARG A 20 -2.05 -25.94 -6.12
N ARG A 21 -3.21 -26.38 -5.59
CA ARG A 21 -3.84 -27.65 -6.02
C ARG A 21 -4.28 -27.58 -7.47
N ILE A 22 -4.84 -26.46 -7.91
CA ILE A 22 -5.20 -26.25 -9.33
C ILE A 22 -3.95 -26.34 -10.21
N ALA A 23 -2.90 -25.64 -9.87
CA ALA A 23 -1.64 -25.64 -10.63
C ALA A 23 -0.98 -27.03 -10.71
N ALA A 24 -1.14 -27.84 -9.67
CA ALA A 24 -0.64 -29.23 -9.64
C ALA A 24 -1.57 -30.25 -10.32
N GLY A 25 -2.70 -29.83 -10.89
CA GLY A 25 -3.70 -30.75 -11.47
C GLY A 25 -4.43 -31.63 -10.44
N LEU A 26 -4.32 -31.32 -9.15
CA LEU A 26 -4.88 -32.11 -8.03
C LEU A 26 -6.20 -31.52 -7.51
N ALA A 27 -6.79 -30.59 -8.25
CA ALA A 27 -8.01 -29.94 -7.82
C ALA A 27 -9.24 -30.82 -8.10
N VAL A 28 -9.98 -31.11 -7.04
CA VAL A 28 -11.21 -31.91 -7.07
C VAL A 28 -12.41 -30.96 -6.93
N THR A 29 -13.53 -31.30 -7.56
CA THR A 29 -14.80 -30.63 -7.41
C THR A 29 -15.15 -30.50 -5.92
N SER A 30 -15.66 -29.36 -5.51
CA SER A 30 -16.08 -29.10 -4.12
C SER A 30 -17.29 -29.93 -3.75
N SER A 31 -17.58 -30.05 -2.45
CA SER A 31 -18.82 -30.70 -1.96
C SER A 31 -20.10 -30.02 -2.45
N SER A 32 -20.02 -28.75 -2.88
CA SER A 32 -21.11 -28.00 -3.50
C SER A 32 -21.27 -28.24 -5.01
N GLY A 33 -20.44 -29.11 -5.62
CA GLY A 33 -20.47 -29.41 -7.04
C GLY A 33 -19.73 -28.38 -7.92
N LEU A 34 -19.14 -27.32 -7.33
CA LEU A 34 -18.41 -26.30 -8.06
C LEU A 34 -17.00 -26.78 -8.42
N SER A 35 -16.55 -26.46 -9.63
CA SER A 35 -15.17 -26.62 -10.03
C SER A 35 -14.25 -25.67 -9.22
N PRO A 36 -12.95 -25.97 -9.08
CA PRO A 36 -12.02 -25.10 -8.37
C PRO A 36 -11.93 -23.69 -8.93
N GLN A 37 -12.08 -23.51 -10.23
CA GLN A 37 -12.09 -22.19 -10.88
C GLN A 37 -13.38 -21.40 -10.52
N GLU A 38 -14.53 -22.07 -10.49
CA GLU A 38 -15.79 -21.46 -10.05
C GLU A 38 -15.68 -21.03 -8.58
N VAL A 39 -15.11 -21.88 -7.73
CA VAL A 39 -14.85 -21.53 -6.31
C VAL A 39 -13.96 -20.29 -6.20
N LEU A 40 -12.88 -20.17 -6.98
CA LEU A 40 -12.04 -18.99 -6.99
C LEU A 40 -12.79 -17.74 -7.46
N SER A 41 -13.65 -17.85 -8.47
CA SER A 41 -14.50 -16.74 -8.94
C SER A 41 -15.47 -16.27 -7.86
N GLU A 42 -16.13 -17.19 -7.17
CA GLU A 42 -17.02 -16.88 -6.07
C GLU A 42 -16.30 -16.21 -4.90
N ILE A 43 -15.10 -16.72 -4.53
CA ILE A 43 -14.26 -16.13 -3.50
C ILE A 43 -13.85 -14.71 -3.89
N SER A 44 -13.45 -14.48 -5.14
CA SER A 44 -13.07 -13.16 -5.63
C SER A 44 -14.22 -12.18 -5.53
N ARG A 45 -15.40 -12.56 -6.01
CA ARG A 45 -16.60 -11.72 -5.97
C ARG A 45 -16.99 -11.35 -4.55
N GLU A 46 -17.06 -12.33 -3.66
CA GLU A 46 -17.42 -12.10 -2.26
C GLU A 46 -16.36 -11.32 -1.50
N GLY A 47 -15.08 -11.59 -1.77
CA GLY A 47 -13.96 -10.84 -1.22
C GLY A 47 -14.03 -9.35 -1.58
N HIS A 48 -14.27 -9.02 -2.86
CA HIS A 48 -14.43 -7.62 -3.28
C HIS A 48 -15.64 -6.96 -2.59
N ARG A 49 -16.79 -7.63 -2.55
CA ARG A 49 -17.98 -7.11 -1.88
C ARG A 49 -17.74 -6.79 -0.40
N LEU A 50 -17.02 -7.66 0.30
CA LEU A 50 -16.66 -7.46 1.71
C LEU A 50 -15.65 -6.33 1.90
N GLN A 51 -14.68 -6.20 1.00
CA GLN A 51 -13.70 -5.12 1.02
C GLN A 51 -14.36 -3.76 0.74
N GLU A 52 -15.25 -3.68 -0.24
CA GLU A 52 -16.02 -2.46 -0.54
C GLU A 52 -16.85 -2.04 0.66
N ARG A 53 -17.58 -2.97 1.29
CA ARG A 53 -18.35 -2.67 2.51
C ARG A 53 -17.46 -2.19 3.65
N HIS A 54 -16.30 -2.79 3.82
CA HIS A 54 -15.33 -2.38 4.85
C HIS A 54 -14.78 -0.98 4.58
N ALA A 55 -14.47 -0.67 3.31
CA ALA A 55 -14.01 0.66 2.90
C ALA A 55 -15.09 1.73 3.10
N SER A 56 -16.32 1.45 2.68
CA SER A 56 -17.48 2.36 2.87
C SER A 56 -17.72 2.66 4.34
N LEU A 57 -17.69 1.65 5.21
CA LEU A 57 -17.79 1.84 6.67
C LEU A 57 -16.73 2.82 7.20
N PHE A 58 -15.50 2.71 6.72
CA PHE A 58 -14.44 3.63 7.14
C PHE A 58 -14.69 5.04 6.62
N ILE A 59 -15.06 5.18 5.34
CA ILE A 59 -15.22 6.48 4.68
C ILE A 59 -16.46 7.22 5.19
N ASP A 60 -17.59 6.50 5.28
CA ASP A 60 -18.90 7.10 5.46
C ASP A 60 -19.30 7.22 6.95
N ASP A 61 -18.73 6.39 7.83
CA ASP A 61 -19.06 6.37 9.26
C ASP A 61 -17.87 6.71 10.16
N ILE A 62 -16.77 5.97 10.07
CA ILE A 62 -15.64 6.11 11.01
C ILE A 62 -14.90 7.43 10.79
N LYS A 63 -14.57 7.77 9.56
CA LYS A 63 -13.80 8.98 9.24
C LYS A 63 -14.50 10.28 9.64
N PRO A 64 -15.80 10.47 9.43
CA PRO A 64 -16.56 11.60 9.98
C PRO A 64 -16.51 11.67 11.52
N LYS A 65 -16.76 10.55 12.20
CA LYS A 65 -16.70 10.47 13.67
C LYS A 65 -15.30 10.79 14.21
N MET A 66 -14.25 10.35 13.53
CA MET A 66 -12.87 10.74 13.88
C MET A 66 -12.69 12.26 13.78
N LYS A 67 -13.20 12.86 12.71
CA LYS A 67 -13.13 14.33 12.52
C LYS A 67 -13.87 15.06 13.65
N ASP A 68 -15.05 14.61 14.02
CA ASP A 68 -15.83 15.19 15.13
C ASP A 68 -15.09 15.04 16.48
N ALA A 69 -14.33 13.97 16.64
CA ALA A 69 -13.44 13.76 17.79
C ALA A 69 -12.08 14.51 17.67
N GLY A 70 -11.90 15.36 16.66
CA GLY A 70 -10.70 16.14 16.46
C GLY A 70 -9.52 15.39 15.84
N ILE A 71 -9.78 14.24 15.20
CA ILE A 71 -8.75 13.44 14.54
C ILE A 71 -9.01 13.42 13.03
N GLN A 72 -8.04 13.88 12.24
CA GLN A 72 -8.18 13.93 10.79
C GLN A 72 -7.05 13.19 10.09
N ILE A 73 -7.42 12.34 9.12
CA ILE A 73 -6.48 11.77 8.17
C ILE A 73 -6.64 12.55 6.86
N VAL A 74 -5.60 13.26 6.48
CA VAL A 74 -5.57 14.12 5.29
C VAL A 74 -4.64 13.56 4.24
N ARG A 75 -4.88 13.95 2.98
CA ARG A 75 -3.98 13.62 1.87
C ARG A 75 -2.95 14.73 1.70
N TRP A 76 -1.81 14.43 1.09
CA TRP A 76 -0.73 15.39 0.82
C TRP A 76 -1.23 16.69 0.15
N ALA A 77 -2.13 16.57 -0.81
CA ALA A 77 -2.69 17.71 -1.53
C ALA A 77 -3.47 18.70 -0.65
N ALA A 78 -3.94 18.26 0.52
CA ALA A 78 -4.69 19.08 1.48
C ALA A 78 -3.82 19.70 2.58
N LEU A 79 -2.49 19.60 2.44
CA LEU A 79 -1.53 20.18 3.39
C LEU A 79 -1.17 21.61 3.00
N GLU A 80 -0.98 22.45 4.02
CA GLU A 80 -0.46 23.80 3.87
C GLU A 80 1.07 23.80 3.62
N ALA A 81 1.60 24.92 3.17
CA ALA A 81 3.00 25.02 2.77
C ALA A 81 3.99 24.76 3.92
N ASP A 82 3.70 25.26 5.12
CA ASP A 82 4.50 25.06 6.33
C ASP A 82 4.44 23.60 6.82
N GLU A 83 3.27 22.97 6.71
CA GLU A 83 3.09 21.53 7.00
C GLU A 83 3.93 20.68 6.06
N LYS A 84 3.89 20.97 4.76
CA LYS A 84 4.71 20.29 3.74
C LYS A 84 6.21 20.46 4.00
N ALA A 85 6.65 21.67 4.38
CA ALA A 85 8.05 21.94 4.72
C ALA A 85 8.50 21.10 5.93
N SER A 86 7.68 21.05 6.99
CA SER A 86 7.97 20.24 8.18
C SER A 86 8.01 18.73 7.86
N LEU A 87 7.12 18.27 7.01
CA LEU A 87 7.10 16.86 6.57
C LEU A 87 8.26 16.52 5.63
N HIS A 88 8.74 17.49 4.84
CA HIS A 88 9.96 17.32 4.05
C HIS A 88 11.18 17.13 4.96
N GLU A 89 11.32 17.94 6.00
CA GLU A 89 12.39 17.78 6.99
C GLU A 89 12.30 16.41 7.69
N TYR A 90 11.08 15.99 8.09
CA TYR A 90 10.86 14.66 8.65
C TYR A 90 11.21 13.55 7.67
N PHE A 91 10.85 13.71 6.39
CA PHE A 91 11.22 12.76 5.33
C PHE A 91 12.74 12.61 5.24
N GLN A 92 13.48 13.72 5.13
CA GLN A 92 14.94 13.70 5.00
C GLN A 92 15.63 13.01 6.20
N ASN A 93 15.17 13.31 7.41
CA ASN A 93 15.85 12.90 8.63
C ASN A 93 15.45 11.51 9.12
N GLN A 94 14.20 11.08 8.88
CA GLN A 94 13.64 9.86 9.47
C GLN A 94 13.21 8.81 8.46
N ILE A 95 12.71 9.21 7.29
CA ILE A 95 12.16 8.29 6.30
C ILE A 95 13.22 7.91 5.26
N PHE A 96 13.84 8.89 4.61
CA PHE A 96 14.79 8.67 3.52
C PHE A 96 15.92 7.70 3.88
N PRO A 97 16.57 7.78 5.07
CA PRO A 97 17.68 6.91 5.41
C PRO A 97 17.31 5.42 5.54
N VAL A 98 16.04 5.10 5.74
CA VAL A 98 15.56 3.71 5.90
C VAL A 98 14.86 3.17 4.65
N LEU A 99 14.75 3.97 3.60
CA LEU A 99 14.18 3.54 2.33
C LEU A 99 15.20 2.80 1.47
N THR A 100 14.77 1.71 0.88
CA THR A 100 15.58 0.93 -0.05
C THR A 100 14.80 0.76 -1.36
N PRO A 101 14.99 1.64 -2.34
CA PRO A 101 14.39 1.47 -3.66
C PRO A 101 15.04 0.28 -4.37
N LEU A 102 14.24 -0.52 -5.05
CA LEU A 102 14.69 -1.66 -5.85
C LEU A 102 14.18 -1.50 -7.27
N ALA A 103 15.09 -1.22 -8.20
CA ALA A 103 14.78 -1.23 -9.63
C ALA A 103 14.81 -2.66 -10.17
N VAL A 104 13.94 -2.93 -11.13
CA VAL A 104 13.87 -4.22 -11.83
C VAL A 104 14.39 -4.02 -13.25
N ASP A 105 15.41 -4.77 -13.60
CA ASP A 105 15.98 -4.82 -14.95
C ASP A 105 16.34 -6.28 -15.31
N PRO A 106 16.80 -6.58 -16.53
CA PRO A 106 17.17 -7.93 -16.93
C PRO A 106 18.26 -8.60 -16.07
N ALA A 107 19.14 -7.79 -15.45
CA ALA A 107 20.19 -8.26 -14.54
C ALA A 107 19.66 -8.45 -13.11
N HIS A 108 18.62 -7.71 -12.75
CA HIS A 108 17.98 -7.73 -11.44
C HIS A 108 16.49 -8.09 -11.59
N PRO A 109 16.15 -9.39 -11.61
CA PRO A 109 14.78 -9.85 -11.79
C PRO A 109 13.88 -9.37 -10.65
N PHE A 110 12.57 -9.37 -10.91
CA PHE A 110 11.57 -8.90 -9.95
C PHE A 110 11.79 -9.56 -8.58
N PRO A 111 12.06 -8.78 -7.53
CA PRO A 111 12.40 -9.33 -6.22
C PRO A 111 11.18 -9.96 -5.56
N TYR A 112 11.44 -10.97 -4.73
CA TYR A 112 10.39 -11.52 -3.86
C TYR A 112 9.79 -10.41 -2.99
N ILE A 113 8.46 -10.35 -2.97
CA ILE A 113 7.73 -9.39 -2.13
C ILE A 113 7.24 -10.12 -0.89
N SER A 114 7.65 -9.64 0.28
CA SER A 114 7.17 -10.17 1.55
C SER A 114 5.66 -9.98 1.70
N GLY A 115 4.97 -11.01 2.17
CA GLY A 115 3.55 -10.91 2.51
C GLY A 115 3.28 -9.82 3.56
N LEU A 116 2.05 -9.33 3.61
CA LEU A 116 1.57 -8.29 4.53
C LEU A 116 2.43 -7.00 4.47
N SER A 117 2.97 -6.68 3.31
CA SER A 117 3.77 -5.46 3.10
C SER A 117 3.09 -4.48 2.16
N LEU A 118 3.20 -3.20 2.49
CA LEU A 118 2.82 -2.12 1.59
C LEU A 118 4.04 -1.69 0.79
N ASN A 119 3.84 -1.55 -0.51
CA ASN A 119 4.87 -1.13 -1.45
C ASN A 119 4.33 -0.05 -2.37
N LEU A 120 5.20 0.86 -2.79
CA LEU A 120 4.96 1.75 -3.92
C LEU A 120 5.56 1.08 -5.16
N ALA A 121 4.73 0.84 -6.15
CA ALA A 121 5.11 0.43 -7.49
C ALA A 121 5.36 1.71 -8.29
N VAL A 122 6.52 1.84 -8.89
CA VAL A 122 6.96 3.07 -9.54
C VAL A 122 7.47 2.73 -10.94
N VAL A 123 7.08 3.52 -11.93
CA VAL A 123 7.70 3.50 -13.25
C VAL A 123 8.61 4.71 -13.34
N VAL A 124 9.88 4.47 -13.57
CA VAL A 124 10.90 5.50 -13.72
C VAL A 124 11.51 5.44 -15.13
N ARG A 125 11.86 6.60 -15.68
CA ARG A 125 12.55 6.73 -16.97
C ARG A 125 13.95 7.28 -16.73
N ASN A 126 14.95 6.60 -17.25
CA ASN A 126 16.33 7.11 -17.24
C ASN A 126 16.45 8.30 -18.22
N ASN A 127 16.94 9.44 -17.72
CA ASN A 127 17.00 10.69 -18.48
C ASN A 127 17.96 10.62 -19.68
N ASP A 128 19.03 9.80 -19.59
CA ASP A 128 20.04 9.68 -20.63
C ASP A 128 19.63 8.67 -21.71
N THR A 129 19.17 7.50 -21.28
CA THR A 129 18.83 6.38 -22.20
C THR A 129 17.38 6.35 -22.65
N GLN A 130 16.52 7.16 -22.02
CA GLN A 130 15.06 7.19 -22.22
C GLN A 130 14.36 5.83 -21.98
N LYS A 131 15.05 4.88 -21.40
CA LYS A 131 14.48 3.57 -21.05
C LYS A 131 13.66 3.65 -19.78
N GLU A 132 12.51 2.99 -19.83
CA GLU A 132 11.63 2.87 -18.66
C GLU A 132 12.00 1.61 -17.85
N HIS A 133 11.95 1.75 -16.53
CA HIS A 133 12.21 0.69 -15.59
C HIS A 133 11.09 0.65 -14.55
N PHE A 134 10.71 -0.56 -14.16
CA PHE A 134 9.86 -0.75 -13.00
C PHE A 134 10.73 -0.69 -11.74
N ALA A 135 10.26 0.01 -10.74
CA ALA A 135 10.90 0.06 -9.43
C ALA A 135 9.88 -0.18 -8.32
N ARG A 136 10.38 -0.64 -7.19
CA ARG A 136 9.60 -0.86 -5.99
C ARG A 136 10.25 -0.15 -4.80
N VAL A 137 9.42 0.54 -4.03
CA VAL A 137 9.82 1.12 -2.74
C VAL A 137 8.93 0.51 -1.66
N LYS A 138 9.53 -0.25 -0.75
CA LYS A 138 8.80 -0.82 0.40
C LYS A 138 8.55 0.29 1.42
N VAL A 139 7.30 0.42 1.88
CA VAL A 139 6.98 1.29 3.00
C VAL A 139 7.47 0.64 4.29
N PRO A 140 8.38 1.29 5.05
CA PRO A 140 9.02 0.67 6.21
C PRO A 140 8.01 0.38 7.33
N PRO A 141 7.92 -0.88 7.81
CA PRO A 141 6.99 -1.22 8.88
C PRO A 141 7.42 -0.70 10.26
N LEU A 142 8.67 -0.26 10.39
CA LEU A 142 9.22 0.32 11.63
C LEU A 142 8.77 1.76 11.85
N LEU A 143 8.33 2.46 10.81
CA LEU A 143 7.83 3.82 10.90
C LEU A 143 6.32 3.84 11.16
N PRO A 144 5.79 4.88 11.83
CA PRO A 144 4.37 5.06 12.01
C PRO A 144 3.63 5.09 10.67
N ARG A 145 2.55 4.31 10.56
CA ARG A 145 1.72 4.25 9.35
C ARG A 145 1.09 5.59 9.00
N PHE A 146 0.79 6.39 10.01
CA PHE A 146 0.26 7.73 9.90
C PHE A 146 1.22 8.70 10.58
N VAL A 147 1.79 9.60 9.79
CA VAL A 147 2.70 10.64 10.27
C VAL A 147 1.88 11.79 10.82
N ARG A 148 2.12 12.16 12.07
CA ARG A 148 1.48 13.33 12.67
C ARG A 148 2.04 14.60 12.06
N ILE A 149 1.15 15.52 11.67
CA ILE A 149 1.55 16.81 11.11
C ILE A 149 1.95 17.72 12.29
N PRO A 150 3.17 18.31 12.27
CA PRO A 150 3.62 19.26 13.30
C PRO A 150 2.74 20.50 13.36
N GLY A 151 2.77 21.21 14.51
CA GLY A 151 2.02 22.47 14.69
C GLY A 151 0.65 22.31 15.37
N ASN A 152 0.02 21.13 15.28
CA ASN A 152 -1.23 20.85 15.98
C ASN A 152 -0.95 20.08 17.29
N THR A 153 -0.57 20.79 18.35
CA THR A 153 -0.14 20.20 19.64
C THR A 153 -1.29 19.80 20.57
N GLY A 154 -2.52 20.20 20.27
CA GLY A 154 -3.72 19.82 21.04
C GLY A 154 -4.20 18.41 20.72
N VAL A 155 -4.74 17.71 21.72
CA VAL A 155 -5.43 16.43 21.55
C VAL A 155 -6.69 16.60 20.66
N SER A 156 -7.24 17.82 20.65
CA SER A 156 -8.50 18.16 20.01
C SER A 156 -8.42 18.43 18.49
N ASN A 157 -7.23 18.45 17.88
CA ASN A 157 -7.08 18.70 16.44
C ASN A 157 -5.85 17.99 15.85
N ALA A 158 -5.75 16.68 16.10
CA ALA A 158 -4.64 15.90 15.60
C ALA A 158 -4.82 15.58 14.10
N ARG A 159 -3.92 16.07 13.25
CA ARG A 159 -3.91 15.79 11.82
C ARG A 159 -2.80 14.81 11.47
N PHE A 160 -3.11 13.89 10.59
CA PHE A 160 -2.19 12.83 10.17
C PHE A 160 -2.19 12.71 8.64
N VAL A 161 -1.03 12.40 8.08
CA VAL A 161 -0.88 12.03 6.68
C VAL A 161 -0.38 10.58 6.57
N PRO A 162 -0.89 9.77 5.63
CA PRO A 162 -0.37 8.42 5.41
C PRO A 162 1.12 8.46 5.04
N LEU A 163 1.92 7.56 5.61
CA LEU A 163 3.36 7.50 5.37
C LEU A 163 3.69 7.33 3.88
N GLU A 164 2.90 6.52 3.16
CA GLU A 164 3.05 6.33 1.72
C GLU A 164 2.77 7.57 0.89
N ASP A 165 1.94 8.50 1.36
CA ASP A 165 1.72 9.78 0.69
C ASP A 165 2.96 10.66 0.80
N VAL A 166 3.61 10.68 1.99
CA VAL A 166 4.87 11.41 2.19
C VAL A 166 5.97 10.82 1.32
N ILE A 167 6.14 9.49 1.30
CA ILE A 167 7.13 8.83 0.46
C ILE A 167 6.87 9.11 -1.02
N GLY A 168 5.60 9.03 -1.43
CA GLY A 168 5.17 9.25 -2.82
C GLY A 168 5.55 10.61 -3.36
N GLU A 169 5.45 11.64 -2.54
CA GLU A 169 5.81 13.02 -2.93
C GLU A 169 7.31 13.18 -3.21
N PHE A 170 8.14 12.47 -2.48
CA PHE A 170 9.60 12.59 -2.58
C PHE A 170 10.28 11.45 -3.33
N LEU A 171 9.53 10.66 -4.09
CA LEU A 171 10.07 9.53 -4.87
C LEU A 171 11.21 9.93 -5.80
N GLY A 172 11.15 11.12 -6.41
CA GLY A 172 12.21 11.60 -7.29
C GLY A 172 13.58 11.67 -6.64
N GLN A 173 13.64 11.84 -5.33
CA GLN A 173 14.91 11.86 -4.58
C GLN A 173 15.51 10.46 -4.40
N LEU A 174 14.71 9.41 -4.53
CA LEU A 174 15.15 8.02 -4.44
C LEU A 174 15.73 7.49 -5.77
N PHE A 175 15.47 8.19 -6.88
CA PHE A 175 15.89 7.77 -8.21
C PHE A 175 16.68 8.89 -8.91
N PRO A 176 17.90 9.20 -8.46
CA PRO A 176 18.72 10.25 -9.07
C PRO A 176 19.01 9.93 -10.54
N GLY A 177 18.87 10.93 -11.42
CA GLY A 177 19.03 10.78 -12.86
C GLY A 177 17.85 10.10 -13.57
N MET A 178 16.73 9.90 -12.88
CA MET A 178 15.51 9.32 -13.44
C MET A 178 14.31 10.24 -13.23
N GLU A 179 13.36 10.19 -14.14
CA GLU A 179 12.05 10.81 -14.02
C GLU A 179 11.02 9.80 -13.51
N VAL A 180 10.25 10.15 -12.50
CA VAL A 180 9.12 9.32 -12.01
C VAL A 180 7.92 9.59 -12.91
N LEU A 181 7.52 8.59 -13.70
CA LEU A 181 6.40 8.69 -14.64
C LEU A 181 5.07 8.34 -13.99
N GLN A 182 5.08 7.30 -13.18
CA GLN A 182 3.88 6.76 -12.56
C GLN A 182 4.19 6.13 -11.21
N GLN A 183 3.26 6.27 -10.28
CA GLN A 183 3.32 5.56 -9.00
C GLN A 183 1.96 4.97 -8.64
N ASP A 184 1.96 3.81 -8.00
CA ASP A 184 0.76 3.16 -7.46
C ASP A 184 1.08 2.45 -6.13
N ARG A 185 0.08 2.35 -5.28
CA ARG A 185 0.19 1.67 -3.98
C ARG A 185 -0.25 0.22 -4.13
N LYS A 186 0.60 -0.71 -3.73
CA LYS A 186 0.33 -2.15 -3.76
C LYS A 186 0.51 -2.76 -2.37
N SER A 187 -0.55 -3.35 -1.86
CA SER A 187 -0.48 -4.22 -0.69
C SER A 187 -0.33 -5.66 -1.16
N VAL A 188 0.57 -6.41 -0.54
CA VAL A 188 0.81 -7.82 -0.86
C VAL A 188 0.32 -8.66 0.30
N VAL A 189 -0.60 -9.57 -0.01
CA VAL A 189 -1.18 -10.55 0.90
C VAL A 189 -0.77 -11.95 0.46
#